data_28f42032f5bbc57a60cd79ac7b6e3ba3
#
_entry.id   28f42032f5bbc57a60cd79ac7b6e3ba3
#
_cell.length_a   1.000
_cell.length_b   1.000
_cell.length_c   1.000
_cell.angle_alpha   90.00
_cell.angle_beta   90.00
_cell.angle_gamma   90.00
#
_symmetry.space_group_name_H-M   'P 1'
#
loop_
_entity.id
_entity.type
_entity.pdbx_description
1 polymer ?
#
loop_
_entity_poly.entity_id
_entity_poly.type
_entity_poly.pdbx_seq_one_letter_code
_entity_poly.pdbx_strand_id
1 'polypeptide(L)'
;MIKATLAALLLCLPAGDVAVKDGEKIAFLGDSITQGGMGPTGYVSLVIQGLKTSGVNATAIGAGISGHKSNDMLARLQKDVIDKKPDWMTLSCGVNDVWHGAKGVPLDAYQQNITQIVEKAQGAGIKVMILTATMIGENAGEANNQKLEPYNEFLRKLSKEKKCLLADLNADMHRELDEREKAGRKRGNLLTSDGVHMNPHGNMMMAAGVLRGFGLDDAQLAKARDAWLDLPGGATVSPSLKLTLRQLSALEAAAAKQGKTVQAILQAALEKEVASMLEK
;
A
#
# COMPACT_ATOMS: atom_id res chain seq x y z
N MET A 1 33.08 24.59 -46.27
CA MET A 1 32.16 24.75 -45.15
C MET A 1 31.75 23.36 -44.67
N ILE A 2 32.39 22.87 -43.62
CA ILE A 2 32.13 21.54 -43.04
C ILE A 2 31.09 21.76 -41.94
N LYS A 3 29.88 21.20 -42.10
CA LYS A 3 28.86 21.19 -41.07
C LYS A 3 29.20 20.07 -40.09
N ALA A 4 29.65 20.39 -38.89
CA ALA A 4 29.79 19.49 -37.80
C ALA A 4 28.42 19.21 -37.18
N THR A 5 27.93 17.99 -37.36
CA THR A 5 26.72 17.49 -36.70
C THR A 5 27.10 17.10 -35.27
N LEU A 6 26.67 17.90 -34.31
CA LEU A 6 26.83 17.57 -32.88
C LEU A 6 25.85 16.45 -32.52
N ALA A 7 26.31 15.22 -32.40
CA ALA A 7 25.53 14.12 -31.85
C ALA A 7 25.45 14.34 -30.33
N ALA A 8 24.25 14.68 -29.85
CA ALA A 8 23.98 14.70 -28.42
C ALA A 8 24.03 13.26 -27.88
N LEU A 9 25.09 12.96 -27.17
CA LEU A 9 25.21 11.72 -26.39
C LEU A 9 24.25 11.82 -25.22
N LEU A 10 23.09 11.18 -25.30
CA LEU A 10 22.24 10.95 -24.13
C LEU A 10 23.05 10.05 -23.18
N LEU A 11 23.64 10.65 -22.14
CA LEU A 11 24.15 9.91 -21.00
C LEU A 11 22.94 9.22 -20.33
N CYS A 12 22.74 7.95 -20.66
CA CYS A 12 21.93 7.05 -19.85
C CYS A 12 22.65 6.95 -18.50
N LEU A 13 22.15 7.69 -17.49
CA LEU A 13 22.59 7.46 -16.09
C LEU A 13 22.29 5.99 -15.79
N PRO A 14 23.21 5.26 -15.13
CA PRO A 14 22.92 3.90 -14.74
C PRO A 14 21.67 3.88 -13.89
N ALA A 15 20.72 2.99 -14.20
CA ALA A 15 19.55 2.73 -13.39
C ALA A 15 19.98 2.62 -11.93
N GLY A 16 19.34 3.37 -11.03
CA GLY A 16 19.70 3.39 -9.61
C GLY A 16 19.78 1.97 -9.07
N ASP A 17 20.84 1.68 -8.31
CA ASP A 17 21.09 0.33 -7.78
C ASP A 17 19.95 0.01 -6.78
N VAL A 18 19.06 -0.93 -7.13
CA VAL A 18 17.96 -1.35 -6.25
C VAL A 18 18.57 -1.89 -4.95
N ALA A 19 18.11 -1.37 -3.81
CA ALA A 19 18.70 -1.68 -2.50
C ALA A 19 18.49 -3.17 -2.12
N VAL A 20 17.35 -3.74 -2.51
CA VAL A 20 17.03 -5.17 -2.31
C VAL A 20 17.77 -6.00 -3.37
N LYS A 21 18.42 -7.07 -2.94
CA LYS A 21 19.12 -8.00 -3.83
C LYS A 21 18.31 -9.25 -4.09
N ASP A 22 18.64 -9.95 -5.17
CA ASP A 22 17.98 -11.21 -5.54
C ASP A 22 18.09 -12.25 -4.42
N GLY A 23 16.98 -12.91 -4.10
CA GLY A 23 16.89 -13.91 -3.02
C GLY A 23 16.70 -13.33 -1.61
N GLU A 24 16.80 -12.01 -1.40
CA GLU A 24 16.58 -11.40 -0.07
C GLU A 24 15.14 -11.53 0.42
N LYS A 25 15.00 -11.59 1.75
CA LYS A 25 13.72 -11.67 2.46
C LYS A 25 13.38 -10.32 3.08
N ILE A 26 12.14 -9.89 2.91
CA ILE A 26 11.64 -8.63 3.46
C ILE A 26 10.53 -8.93 4.45
N ALA A 27 10.71 -8.62 5.72
CA ALA A 27 9.64 -8.65 6.73
C ALA A 27 8.83 -7.35 6.67
N PHE A 28 7.53 -7.46 6.53
CA PHE A 28 6.61 -6.33 6.53
C PHE A 28 5.92 -6.24 7.90
N LEU A 29 6.50 -5.45 8.81
CA LEU A 29 5.96 -5.22 10.15
C LEU A 29 4.95 -4.08 10.10
N GLY A 30 3.72 -4.33 10.58
CA GLY A 30 2.65 -3.35 10.56
C GLY A 30 1.36 -3.79 11.22
N ASP A 31 0.30 -3.08 10.92
CA ASP A 31 -1.06 -3.29 11.42
C ASP A 31 -1.99 -3.98 10.39
N SER A 32 -3.30 -3.64 10.43
CA SER A 32 -4.30 -4.16 9.49
C SER A 32 -4.03 -3.80 8.04
N ILE A 33 -3.45 -2.63 7.77
CA ILE A 33 -3.09 -2.19 6.40
C ILE A 33 -2.03 -3.14 5.84
N THR A 34 -1.03 -3.49 6.64
CA THR A 34 0.01 -4.45 6.26
C THR A 34 -0.52 -5.89 6.19
N GLN A 35 -1.41 -6.27 7.12
CA GLN A 35 -2.05 -7.59 7.09
C GLN A 35 -2.86 -7.77 5.80
N GLY A 36 -3.72 -6.81 5.46
CA GLY A 36 -4.47 -6.79 4.20
C GLY A 36 -3.55 -6.67 2.97
N GLY A 37 -2.43 -5.99 3.14
CA GLY A 37 -1.39 -5.82 2.12
C GLY A 37 -0.78 -7.13 1.60
N MET A 38 -0.90 -8.24 2.33
CA MET A 38 -0.48 -9.58 1.90
C MET A 38 -1.44 -10.23 0.91
N GLY A 39 -2.65 -9.68 0.72
CA GLY A 39 -3.60 -10.17 -0.28
C GLY A 39 -3.06 -10.02 -1.72
N PRO A 40 -3.68 -10.67 -2.72
CA PRO A 40 -3.14 -10.73 -4.09
C PRO A 40 -2.84 -9.37 -4.73
N THR A 41 -3.64 -8.36 -4.43
CA THR A 41 -3.50 -6.97 -4.92
C THR A 41 -3.23 -5.99 -3.79
N GLY A 42 -2.81 -6.48 -2.61
CA GLY A 42 -2.37 -5.69 -1.49
C GLY A 42 -0.96 -5.13 -1.69
N TYR A 43 -0.62 -4.02 -1.03
CA TYR A 43 0.62 -3.31 -1.30
C TYR A 43 1.89 -4.17 -1.13
N VAL A 44 1.91 -5.11 -0.19
CA VAL A 44 3.06 -6.02 0.02
C VAL A 44 3.27 -6.91 -1.20
N SER A 45 2.18 -7.54 -1.69
CA SER A 45 2.23 -8.38 -2.89
C SER A 45 2.64 -7.59 -4.12
N LEU A 46 2.14 -6.34 -4.26
CA LEU A 46 2.52 -5.43 -5.34
C LEU A 46 4.00 -5.03 -5.26
N VAL A 47 4.55 -4.80 -4.06
CA VAL A 47 5.99 -4.54 -3.88
C VAL A 47 6.82 -5.70 -4.38
N ILE A 48 6.51 -6.93 -3.97
CA ILE A 48 7.25 -8.12 -4.42
C ILE A 48 7.17 -8.29 -5.93
N GLN A 49 6.00 -8.08 -6.51
CA GLN A 49 5.85 -8.13 -7.98
C GLN A 49 6.62 -7.02 -8.68
N GLY A 50 6.60 -5.78 -8.14
CA GLY A 50 7.35 -4.67 -8.69
C GLY A 50 8.86 -4.90 -8.65
N LEU A 51 9.40 -5.48 -7.59
CA LEU A 51 10.79 -5.93 -7.53
C LEU A 51 11.09 -6.97 -8.61
N LYS A 52 10.20 -7.95 -8.79
CA LYS A 52 10.32 -8.99 -9.81
C LYS A 52 10.35 -8.41 -11.24
N THR A 53 9.54 -7.39 -11.55
CA THR A 53 9.59 -6.73 -12.88
C THR A 53 10.91 -6.03 -13.15
N SER A 54 11.68 -5.72 -12.11
CA SER A 54 13.04 -5.15 -12.15
C SER A 54 14.16 -6.19 -12.01
N GLY A 55 13.81 -7.49 -12.09
CA GLY A 55 14.78 -8.59 -12.04
C GLY A 55 15.22 -9.03 -10.63
N VAL A 56 14.52 -8.56 -9.57
CA VAL A 56 14.84 -8.90 -8.18
C VAL A 56 13.76 -9.84 -7.63
N ASN A 57 14.11 -11.09 -7.34
CA ASN A 57 13.22 -12.07 -6.73
C ASN A 57 13.37 -12.01 -5.20
N ALA A 58 12.54 -11.22 -4.55
CA ALA A 58 12.49 -11.13 -3.10
C ALA A 58 11.32 -11.94 -2.53
N THR A 59 11.41 -12.31 -1.24
CA THR A 59 10.35 -13.03 -0.53
C THR A 59 9.77 -12.18 0.59
N ALA A 60 8.45 -12.08 0.67
CA ALA A 60 7.77 -11.38 1.75
C ALA A 60 7.58 -12.27 2.98
N ILE A 61 7.83 -11.71 4.15
CA ILE A 61 7.44 -12.26 5.46
C ILE A 61 6.36 -11.32 6.02
N GLY A 62 5.10 -11.79 6.06
CA GLY A 62 4.01 -11.02 6.62
C GLY A 62 4.12 -10.95 8.14
N ALA A 63 4.14 -9.73 8.67
CA ALA A 63 4.14 -9.43 10.10
C ALA A 63 3.15 -8.28 10.42
N GLY A 64 2.05 -8.19 9.66
CA GLY A 64 0.92 -7.29 9.91
C GLY A 64 -0.11 -7.95 10.83
N ILE A 65 -0.60 -7.22 11.85
CA ILE A 65 -1.69 -7.66 12.74
C ILE A 65 -2.66 -6.51 12.96
N SER A 66 -3.94 -6.75 12.68
CA SER A 66 -5.00 -5.76 12.78
C SER A 66 -5.08 -5.12 14.18
N GLY A 67 -5.23 -3.80 14.23
CA GLY A 67 -5.38 -3.03 15.45
C GLY A 67 -4.10 -2.81 16.26
N HIS A 68 -2.98 -3.43 15.87
CA HIS A 68 -1.71 -3.29 16.60
C HIS A 68 -1.14 -1.88 16.47
N LYS A 69 -0.52 -1.44 17.55
CA LYS A 69 0.14 -0.16 17.78
C LYS A 69 1.64 -0.38 18.00
N SER A 70 2.39 0.69 18.18
CA SER A 70 3.84 0.66 18.37
C SER A 70 4.29 -0.25 19.52
N ASN A 71 3.60 -0.22 20.65
CA ASN A 71 3.87 -1.10 21.80
C ASN A 71 3.63 -2.58 21.48
N ASP A 72 2.56 -2.89 20.77
CA ASP A 72 2.22 -4.28 20.38
C ASP A 72 3.25 -4.82 19.37
N MET A 73 3.67 -3.98 18.42
CA MET A 73 4.70 -4.33 17.44
C MET A 73 6.05 -4.58 18.09
N LEU A 74 6.44 -3.74 19.07
CA LEU A 74 7.67 -3.93 19.85
C LEU A 74 7.65 -5.26 20.61
N ALA A 75 6.53 -5.59 21.26
CA ALA A 75 6.40 -6.80 22.07
C ALA A 75 6.57 -8.10 21.24
N ARG A 76 6.16 -8.08 19.96
CA ARG A 76 6.24 -9.26 19.07
C ARG A 76 7.41 -9.25 18.07
N LEU A 77 8.22 -8.19 18.06
CA LEU A 77 9.31 -7.99 17.10
C LEU A 77 10.25 -9.19 17.02
N GLN A 78 10.64 -9.73 18.17
CA GLN A 78 11.57 -10.88 18.23
C GLN A 78 11.00 -12.08 17.46
N LYS A 79 9.80 -12.51 17.80
CA LYS A 79 9.16 -13.71 17.23
C LYS A 79 8.76 -13.53 15.78
N ASP A 80 8.16 -12.36 15.46
CA ASP A 80 7.50 -12.17 14.17
C ASP A 80 8.44 -11.67 13.08
N VAL A 81 9.60 -11.12 13.46
CA VAL A 81 10.60 -10.57 12.53
C VAL A 81 11.99 -11.18 12.77
N ILE A 82 12.61 -10.93 13.92
CA ILE A 82 14.04 -11.23 14.13
C ILE A 82 14.33 -12.72 14.00
N ASP A 83 13.52 -13.59 14.62
CA ASP A 83 13.70 -15.05 14.57
C ASP A 83 13.52 -15.62 13.15
N LYS A 84 12.87 -14.88 12.24
CA LYS A 84 12.69 -15.26 10.82
C LYS A 84 13.87 -14.88 9.94
N LYS A 85 14.84 -14.15 10.50
CA LYS A 85 16.11 -13.75 9.86
C LYS A 85 15.89 -13.14 8.46
N PRO A 86 15.10 -12.06 8.34
CA PRO A 86 14.99 -11.32 7.10
C PRO A 86 16.24 -10.48 6.84
N ASP A 87 16.47 -10.10 5.59
CA ASP A 87 17.52 -9.15 5.21
C ASP A 87 17.05 -7.70 5.41
N TRP A 88 15.74 -7.49 5.23
CA TRP A 88 15.06 -6.20 5.35
C TRP A 88 13.83 -6.29 6.26
N MET A 89 13.55 -5.19 6.93
CA MET A 89 12.25 -4.95 7.58
C MET A 89 11.68 -3.63 7.09
N THR A 90 10.43 -3.62 6.60
CA THR A 90 9.63 -2.40 6.51
C THR A 90 8.84 -2.23 7.79
N LEU A 91 8.76 -1.01 8.32
CA LEU A 91 8.01 -0.66 9.53
C LEU A 91 6.93 0.34 9.20
N SER A 92 5.66 -0.09 9.24
CA SER A 92 4.47 0.72 9.04
C SER A 92 3.68 0.81 10.34
N CYS A 93 3.71 1.97 11.02
CA CYS A 93 3.10 2.16 12.32
C CYS A 93 2.72 3.63 12.54
N GLY A 94 1.63 3.89 13.29
CA GLY A 94 1.21 5.24 13.70
C GLY A 94 -0.28 5.49 13.58
N VAL A 95 -0.95 4.91 12.59
CA VAL A 95 -2.41 5.10 12.38
C VAL A 95 -3.19 4.71 13.63
N ASN A 96 -2.99 3.49 14.17
CA ASN A 96 -3.69 3.01 15.35
C ASN A 96 -3.24 3.70 16.64
N ASP A 97 -1.99 4.17 16.70
CA ASP A 97 -1.47 4.94 17.84
C ASP A 97 -2.24 6.25 18.02
N VAL A 98 -2.71 6.84 16.90
CA VAL A 98 -3.50 8.09 16.91
C VAL A 98 -5.00 7.82 16.90
N TRP A 99 -5.49 6.92 16.02
CA TRP A 99 -6.93 6.74 15.75
C TRP A 99 -7.72 6.24 16.97
N HIS A 100 -7.09 5.46 17.82
CA HIS A 100 -7.76 4.90 19.00
C HIS A 100 -7.97 5.89 20.17
N GLY A 101 -7.70 7.18 19.96
CA GLY A 101 -7.94 8.23 20.95
C GLY A 101 -7.24 7.95 22.28
N ALA A 102 -7.99 7.86 23.38
CA ALA A 102 -7.42 7.58 24.71
C ALA A 102 -6.79 6.19 24.85
N LYS A 103 -7.13 5.23 23.96
CA LYS A 103 -6.50 3.90 23.89
C LYS A 103 -5.31 3.85 22.92
N GLY A 104 -5.00 4.97 22.28
CA GLY A 104 -3.82 5.13 21.45
C GLY A 104 -2.53 5.14 22.26
N VAL A 105 -1.40 5.34 21.58
CA VAL A 105 -0.09 5.47 22.22
C VAL A 105 0.36 6.94 22.12
N PRO A 106 0.59 7.63 23.24
CA PRO A 106 1.08 9.02 23.21
C PRO A 106 2.41 9.13 22.46
N LEU A 107 2.67 10.32 21.90
CA LEU A 107 3.81 10.57 21.03
C LEU A 107 5.17 10.19 21.65
N ASP A 108 5.38 10.52 22.92
CA ASP A 108 6.62 10.21 23.65
C ASP A 108 6.85 8.70 23.79
N ALA A 109 5.82 7.96 24.17
CA ALA A 109 5.87 6.50 24.25
C ALA A 109 6.01 5.87 22.84
N TYR A 110 5.33 6.41 21.83
CA TYR A 110 5.47 6.00 20.44
C TYR A 110 6.93 6.15 19.97
N GLN A 111 7.54 7.29 20.22
CA GLN A 111 8.93 7.58 19.85
C GLN A 111 9.90 6.56 20.48
N GLN A 112 9.69 6.23 21.76
CA GLN A 112 10.50 5.21 22.44
C GLN A 112 10.31 3.83 21.83
N ASN A 113 9.07 3.42 21.57
CA ASN A 113 8.76 2.11 20.99
C ASN A 113 9.37 1.94 19.60
N ILE A 114 9.17 2.93 18.72
CA ILE A 114 9.68 2.89 17.34
C ILE A 114 11.21 2.90 17.33
N THR A 115 11.84 3.73 18.17
CA THR A 115 13.30 3.75 18.29
C THR A 115 13.84 2.38 18.70
N GLN A 116 13.23 1.73 19.70
CA GLN A 116 13.63 0.40 20.13
C GLN A 116 13.42 -0.68 19.04
N ILE A 117 12.32 -0.60 18.28
CA ILE A 117 12.07 -1.52 17.15
C ILE A 117 13.20 -1.41 16.14
N VAL A 118 13.55 -0.19 15.73
CA VAL A 118 14.61 0.06 14.75
C VAL A 118 15.96 -0.42 15.27
N GLU A 119 16.33 -0.06 16.50
CA GLU A 119 17.61 -0.45 17.10
C GLU A 119 17.78 -1.96 17.27
N LYS A 120 16.72 -2.65 17.71
CA LYS A 120 16.73 -4.12 17.85
C LYS A 120 16.84 -4.81 16.50
N ALA A 121 16.13 -4.32 15.47
CA ALA A 121 16.22 -4.87 14.12
C ALA A 121 17.63 -4.67 13.54
N GLN A 122 18.18 -3.45 13.63
CA GLN A 122 19.55 -3.15 13.18
C GLN A 122 20.61 -3.92 13.99
N GLY A 123 20.43 -4.07 15.30
CA GLY A 123 21.30 -4.87 16.16
C GLY A 123 21.29 -6.37 15.79
N ALA A 124 20.24 -6.85 15.15
CA ALA A 124 20.14 -8.20 14.58
C ALA A 124 20.67 -8.28 13.13
N GLY A 125 21.25 -7.21 12.59
CA GLY A 125 21.77 -7.15 11.23
C GLY A 125 20.73 -6.91 10.14
N ILE A 126 19.49 -6.58 10.51
CA ILE A 126 18.38 -6.34 9.58
C ILE A 126 18.39 -4.89 9.10
N LYS A 127 18.42 -4.69 7.78
CA LYS A 127 18.25 -3.36 7.17
C LYS A 127 16.82 -2.88 7.32
N VAL A 128 16.60 -1.60 7.66
CA VAL A 128 15.27 -1.07 7.96
C VAL A 128 14.85 -0.02 6.95
N MET A 129 13.60 -0.11 6.49
CA MET A 129 12.89 0.97 5.82
C MET A 129 11.71 1.40 6.69
N ILE A 130 11.66 2.69 7.03
CA ILE A 130 10.54 3.29 7.76
C ILE A 130 9.52 3.79 6.74
N LEU A 131 8.25 3.46 6.96
CA LEU A 131 7.12 3.99 6.22
C LEU A 131 6.41 5.02 7.09
N THR A 132 6.21 6.25 6.62
CA THR A 132 5.35 7.19 7.32
C THR A 132 3.92 6.68 7.33
N ALA A 133 3.19 6.93 8.41
CA ALA A 133 1.80 6.52 8.55
C ALA A 133 0.91 7.27 7.53
N THR A 134 0.07 6.54 6.82
CA THR A 134 -0.91 7.10 5.91
C THR A 134 -1.98 7.93 6.66
N MET A 135 -2.84 8.63 5.93
CA MET A 135 -3.86 9.47 6.56
C MET A 135 -4.94 8.63 7.27
N ILE A 136 -5.59 9.25 8.25
CA ILE A 136 -6.80 8.80 8.93
C ILE A 136 -7.95 9.63 8.38
N GLY A 137 -8.76 9.06 7.49
CA GLY A 137 -9.60 9.82 6.57
C GLY A 137 -8.78 10.45 5.43
N GLU A 138 -9.46 10.88 4.37
CA GLU A 138 -8.79 11.47 3.19
C GLU A 138 -8.79 13.01 3.21
N ASN A 139 -8.97 13.61 4.38
CA ASN A 139 -8.98 15.06 4.58
C ASN A 139 -7.89 15.49 5.56
N ALA A 140 -6.88 16.17 5.04
CA ALA A 140 -5.74 16.66 5.84
C ALA A 140 -6.14 17.58 7.00
N GLY A 141 -7.26 18.31 6.88
CA GLY A 141 -7.76 19.22 7.92
C GLY A 141 -8.42 18.51 9.11
N GLU A 142 -8.63 17.21 9.06
CA GLU A 142 -9.23 16.46 10.18
C GLU A 142 -8.30 16.36 11.38
N ALA A 143 -8.87 16.43 12.59
CA ALA A 143 -8.12 16.46 13.84
C ALA A 143 -7.16 15.27 14.00
N ASN A 144 -7.54 14.08 13.51
CA ASN A 144 -6.67 12.91 13.58
C ASN A 144 -5.42 13.07 12.68
N ASN A 145 -5.54 13.68 11.50
CA ASN A 145 -4.41 13.94 10.63
C ASN A 145 -3.48 15.00 11.19
N GLN A 146 -4.04 16.06 11.79
CA GLN A 146 -3.25 17.07 12.50
C GLN A 146 -2.48 16.44 13.68
N LYS A 147 -3.11 15.53 14.43
CA LYS A 147 -2.46 14.79 15.51
C LYS A 147 -1.42 13.80 15.01
N LEU A 148 -1.58 13.24 13.80
CA LEU A 148 -0.66 12.27 13.20
C LEU A 148 0.62 12.93 12.69
N GLU A 149 0.58 14.23 12.34
CA GLU A 149 1.73 14.91 11.76
C GLU A 149 3.00 14.85 12.62
N PRO A 150 3.01 15.14 13.93
CA PRO A 150 4.22 14.99 14.74
C PRO A 150 4.75 13.55 14.85
N TYR A 151 3.90 12.53 14.65
CA TYR A 151 4.34 11.14 14.56
C TYR A 151 5.11 10.89 13.25
N ASN A 152 4.60 11.41 12.14
CA ASN A 152 5.27 11.32 10.83
C ASN A 152 6.55 12.14 10.78
N GLU A 153 6.59 13.33 11.38
CA GLU A 153 7.82 14.14 11.50
C GLU A 153 8.90 13.38 12.26
N PHE A 154 8.53 12.72 13.36
CA PHE A 154 9.45 11.87 14.10
C PHE A 154 9.99 10.71 13.24
N LEU A 155 9.15 10.04 12.47
CA LEU A 155 9.58 8.96 11.57
C LEU A 155 10.58 9.46 10.51
N ARG A 156 10.32 10.62 9.90
CA ARG A 156 11.23 11.28 8.94
C ARG A 156 12.58 11.63 9.59
N LYS A 157 12.55 12.11 10.83
CA LYS A 157 13.78 12.42 11.61
C LYS A 157 14.54 11.15 11.94
N LEU A 158 13.88 10.16 12.52
CA LEU A 158 14.48 8.89 12.95
C LEU A 158 15.12 8.15 11.78
N SER A 159 14.49 8.16 10.59
CA SER A 159 15.06 7.50 9.41
C SER A 159 16.44 8.06 9.05
N LYS A 160 16.62 9.38 9.14
CA LYS A 160 17.92 10.04 8.91
C LYS A 160 18.92 9.70 10.01
N GLU A 161 18.52 9.80 11.28
CA GLU A 161 19.37 9.54 12.45
C GLU A 161 19.87 8.10 12.50
N LYS A 162 19.02 7.14 12.19
CA LYS A 162 19.33 5.71 12.20
C LYS A 162 19.78 5.16 10.84
N LYS A 163 19.95 6.03 9.83
CA LYS A 163 20.35 5.66 8.46
C LYS A 163 19.45 4.57 7.86
N CYS A 164 18.14 4.66 8.14
CA CYS A 164 17.13 3.81 7.54
C CYS A 164 16.71 4.37 6.18
N LEU A 165 16.25 3.52 5.27
CA LEU A 165 15.48 3.99 4.12
C LEU A 165 14.15 4.57 4.59
N LEU A 166 13.57 5.47 3.81
CA LEU A 166 12.28 6.09 4.07
C LEU A 166 11.37 5.93 2.84
N ALA A 167 10.16 5.43 3.06
CA ALA A 167 9.05 5.60 2.14
C ALA A 167 8.06 6.60 2.78
N ASP A 168 8.03 7.84 2.28
CA ASP A 168 7.14 8.87 2.82
C ASP A 168 5.72 8.72 2.26
N LEU A 169 5.03 7.67 2.72
CA LEU A 169 3.69 7.32 2.25
C LEU A 169 2.62 8.35 2.62
N ASN A 170 2.84 9.12 3.69
CA ASN A 170 1.97 10.23 4.04
C ASN A 170 2.04 11.33 2.97
N ALA A 171 3.24 11.75 2.59
CA ALA A 171 3.42 12.73 1.52
C ALA A 171 2.92 12.20 0.17
N ASP A 172 3.16 10.91 -0.14
CA ASP A 172 2.65 10.27 -1.34
C ASP A 172 1.12 10.28 -1.40
N MET A 173 0.46 10.00 -0.27
CA MET A 173 -1.01 9.99 -0.18
C MET A 173 -1.59 11.40 -0.39
N HIS A 174 -1.01 12.43 0.23
CA HIS A 174 -1.41 13.82 0.00
C HIS A 174 -1.32 14.19 -1.47
N ARG A 175 -0.16 13.91 -2.11
CA ARG A 175 0.06 14.21 -3.53
C ARG A 175 -0.95 13.50 -4.43
N GLU A 176 -1.17 12.21 -4.22
CA GLU A 176 -2.11 11.42 -5.04
C GLU A 176 -3.55 11.91 -4.90
N LEU A 177 -3.98 12.30 -3.69
CA LEU A 177 -5.30 12.86 -3.45
C LEU A 177 -5.48 14.20 -4.17
N ASP A 178 -4.48 15.09 -4.10
CA ASP A 178 -4.49 16.39 -4.77
C ASP A 178 -4.54 16.23 -6.31
N GLU A 179 -3.80 15.27 -6.86
CA GLU A 179 -3.80 14.99 -8.31
C GLU A 179 -5.18 14.47 -8.75
N ARG A 180 -5.80 13.59 -7.99
CA ARG A 180 -7.14 13.07 -8.28
C ARG A 180 -8.22 14.14 -8.18
N GLU A 181 -8.13 15.07 -7.24
CA GLU A 181 -9.03 16.21 -7.17
C GLU A 181 -8.88 17.14 -8.36
N LYS A 182 -7.63 17.47 -8.74
CA LYS A 182 -7.35 18.27 -9.96
C LYS A 182 -7.90 17.60 -11.22
N ALA A 183 -7.93 16.26 -11.26
CA ALA A 183 -8.55 15.48 -12.32
C ALA A 183 -10.09 15.39 -12.23
N GLY A 184 -10.73 16.15 -11.33
CA GLY A 184 -12.19 16.22 -11.17
C GLY A 184 -12.82 15.09 -10.37
N ARG A 185 -12.02 14.24 -9.71
CA ARG A 185 -12.55 13.21 -8.80
C ARG A 185 -13.04 13.86 -7.51
N LYS A 186 -14.25 13.50 -7.08
CA LYS A 186 -14.77 13.99 -5.79
C LYS A 186 -14.06 13.28 -4.64
N ARG A 187 -13.76 14.02 -3.57
CA ARG A 187 -13.24 13.44 -2.32
C ARG A 187 -14.19 12.39 -1.74
N GLY A 188 -13.62 11.42 -1.06
CA GLY A 188 -14.30 10.34 -0.38
C GLY A 188 -13.87 8.99 -0.92
N ASN A 189 -13.05 8.30 -0.15
CA ASN A 189 -12.57 6.94 -0.44
C ASN A 189 -11.89 6.80 -1.83
N LEU A 190 -11.06 7.79 -2.20
CA LEU A 190 -10.28 7.77 -3.45
C LEU A 190 -9.13 6.76 -3.39
N LEU A 191 -8.53 6.61 -2.20
CA LEU A 191 -7.38 5.72 -1.93
C LEU A 191 -7.69 4.69 -0.83
N THR A 192 -8.78 4.88 -0.09
CA THR A 192 -9.20 4.01 1.00
C THR A 192 -10.59 3.42 0.75
N SER A 193 -10.94 2.36 1.45
CA SER A 193 -12.29 1.77 1.42
C SER A 193 -13.20 2.32 2.52
N ASP A 194 -12.61 2.76 3.64
CA ASP A 194 -13.31 3.16 4.86
C ASP A 194 -12.68 4.39 5.55
N GLY A 195 -11.79 5.07 4.85
CA GLY A 195 -11.01 6.20 5.36
C GLY A 195 -9.64 5.82 5.93
N VAL A 196 -9.35 4.52 6.10
CA VAL A 196 -8.09 4.03 6.68
C VAL A 196 -7.47 2.90 5.86
N HIS A 197 -8.25 1.86 5.57
CA HIS A 197 -7.75 0.69 4.84
C HIS A 197 -7.70 0.97 3.34
N MET A 198 -6.58 0.62 2.74
CA MET A 198 -6.31 0.93 1.32
C MET A 198 -7.26 0.17 0.40
N ASN A 199 -7.85 0.89 -0.56
CA ASN A 199 -8.48 0.31 -1.73
C ASN A 199 -7.41 -0.06 -2.79
N PRO A 200 -7.74 -0.62 -3.95
CA PRO A 200 -6.73 -0.98 -4.97
C PRO A 200 -5.80 0.18 -5.35
N HIS A 201 -6.32 1.40 -5.49
CA HIS A 201 -5.50 2.57 -5.81
C HIS A 201 -4.56 2.96 -4.68
N GLY A 202 -5.03 2.90 -3.43
CA GLY A 202 -4.20 3.14 -2.25
C GLY A 202 -3.10 2.09 -2.10
N ASN A 203 -3.40 0.81 -2.37
CA ASN A 203 -2.40 -0.25 -2.38
C ASN A 203 -1.32 0.00 -3.46
N MET A 204 -1.70 0.43 -4.66
CA MET A 204 -0.74 0.79 -5.73
C MET A 204 0.11 2.01 -5.34
N MET A 205 -0.47 3.02 -4.70
CA MET A 205 0.23 4.19 -4.19
C MET A 205 1.28 3.78 -3.15
N MET A 206 0.90 2.98 -2.13
CA MET A 206 1.81 2.50 -1.10
C MET A 206 2.94 1.65 -1.70
N ALA A 207 2.62 0.72 -2.60
CA ALA A 207 3.61 -0.13 -3.26
C ALA A 207 4.63 0.70 -4.05
N ALA A 208 4.17 1.69 -4.83
CA ALA A 208 5.04 2.59 -5.58
C ALA A 208 5.96 3.41 -4.65
N GLY A 209 5.45 3.89 -3.51
CA GLY A 209 6.23 4.60 -2.50
C GLY A 209 7.33 3.73 -1.89
N VAL A 210 7.00 2.48 -1.53
CA VAL A 210 7.97 1.50 -0.99
C VAL A 210 9.03 1.15 -2.04
N LEU A 211 8.64 0.89 -3.30
CA LEU A 211 9.57 0.58 -4.38
C LEU A 211 10.51 1.76 -4.68
N ARG A 212 9.99 2.99 -4.69
CA ARG A 212 10.82 4.20 -4.80
C ARG A 212 11.81 4.29 -3.64
N GLY A 213 11.37 3.98 -2.42
CA GLY A 213 12.24 3.90 -1.25
C GLY A 213 13.34 2.86 -1.39
N PHE A 214 13.12 1.76 -2.10
CA PHE A 214 14.12 0.75 -2.45
C PHE A 214 15.01 1.13 -3.64
N GLY A 215 14.77 2.30 -4.26
CA GLY A 215 15.62 2.83 -5.32
C GLY A 215 15.17 2.52 -6.75
N LEU A 216 13.92 2.05 -6.96
CA LEU A 216 13.39 1.93 -8.31
C LEU A 216 13.19 3.32 -8.93
N ASP A 217 13.65 3.49 -10.15
CA ASP A 217 13.45 4.71 -10.94
C ASP A 217 12.02 4.77 -11.55
N ASP A 218 11.70 5.91 -12.18
CA ASP A 218 10.37 6.13 -12.76
C ASP A 218 10.02 5.13 -13.86
N ALA A 219 11.00 4.68 -14.66
CA ALA A 219 10.76 3.70 -15.73
C ALA A 219 10.47 2.31 -15.16
N GLN A 220 11.19 1.91 -14.10
CA GLN A 220 10.95 0.67 -13.37
C GLN A 220 9.58 0.71 -12.66
N LEU A 221 9.23 1.84 -12.05
CA LEU A 221 7.93 2.06 -11.42
C LEU A 221 6.77 2.03 -12.44
N ALA A 222 6.95 2.62 -13.62
CA ALA A 222 5.96 2.54 -14.69
C ALA A 222 5.73 1.10 -15.15
N LYS A 223 6.80 0.32 -15.35
CA LYS A 223 6.73 -1.10 -15.69
C LYS A 223 6.04 -1.93 -14.59
N ALA A 224 6.33 -1.64 -13.31
CA ALA A 224 5.67 -2.31 -12.20
C ALA A 224 4.17 -2.00 -12.18
N ARG A 225 3.78 -0.73 -12.35
CA ARG A 225 2.38 -0.30 -12.39
C ARG A 225 1.60 -0.96 -13.53
N ASP A 226 2.18 -1.04 -14.72
CA ASP A 226 1.59 -1.72 -15.88
C ASP A 226 1.30 -3.18 -15.55
N ALA A 227 2.28 -3.90 -15.01
CA ALA A 227 2.12 -5.28 -14.59
C ALA A 227 1.05 -5.50 -13.50
N TRP A 228 0.78 -4.51 -12.66
CA TRP A 228 -0.25 -4.60 -11.62
C TRP A 228 -1.67 -4.48 -12.18
N LEU A 229 -1.86 -3.77 -13.30
CA LEU A 229 -3.18 -3.58 -13.91
C LEU A 229 -3.79 -4.89 -14.39
N ASP A 230 -2.97 -5.85 -14.79
CA ASP A 230 -3.41 -7.15 -15.28
C ASP A 230 -3.60 -8.21 -14.20
N LEU A 231 -3.41 -7.84 -12.91
CA LEU A 231 -3.56 -8.80 -11.82
C LEU A 231 -5.03 -9.20 -11.62
N PRO A 232 -5.34 -10.49 -11.58
CA PRO A 232 -6.70 -10.96 -11.36
C PRO A 232 -7.21 -10.56 -9.97
N GLY A 233 -8.49 -10.18 -9.90
CA GLY A 233 -9.13 -9.84 -8.63
C GLY A 233 -8.72 -8.47 -8.06
N GLY A 234 -8.21 -7.56 -8.89
CA GLY A 234 -7.75 -6.23 -8.49
C GLY A 234 -8.81 -5.35 -7.85
N ALA A 235 -10.07 -5.48 -8.24
CA ALA A 235 -11.17 -4.74 -7.66
C ALA A 235 -12.44 -5.59 -7.57
N THR A 236 -13.21 -5.40 -6.50
CA THR A 236 -14.57 -5.95 -6.39
C THR A 236 -15.56 -4.82 -6.40
N VAL A 237 -16.51 -4.85 -7.33
CA VAL A 237 -17.63 -3.91 -7.38
C VAL A 237 -18.91 -4.66 -7.04
N SER A 238 -19.56 -4.27 -5.95
CA SER A 238 -20.80 -4.89 -5.48
C SER A 238 -21.93 -3.86 -5.52
N PRO A 239 -22.62 -3.70 -6.65
CA PRO A 239 -23.76 -2.79 -6.74
C PRO A 239 -24.92 -3.32 -5.92
N SER A 240 -25.63 -2.42 -5.22
CA SER A 240 -26.88 -2.77 -4.55
C SER A 240 -28.07 -2.43 -5.46
N LEU A 241 -29.00 -3.38 -5.62
CA LEU A 241 -30.21 -3.20 -6.40
C LEU A 241 -31.42 -3.25 -5.49
N LYS A 242 -32.23 -2.19 -5.47
CA LYS A 242 -33.49 -2.17 -4.74
C LYS A 242 -34.62 -2.66 -5.66
N LEU A 243 -35.30 -3.70 -5.24
CA LEU A 243 -36.38 -4.35 -5.99
C LEU A 243 -37.70 -4.29 -5.21
N THR A 244 -38.81 -4.23 -5.91
CA THR A 244 -40.11 -4.55 -5.34
C THR A 244 -40.20 -6.08 -5.14
N LEU A 245 -41.13 -6.53 -4.25
CA LEU A 245 -41.36 -7.97 -4.06
C LEU A 245 -41.80 -8.65 -5.37
N ARG A 246 -42.55 -7.97 -6.21
CA ARG A 246 -42.94 -8.50 -7.53
C ARG A 246 -41.74 -8.74 -8.45
N GLN A 247 -40.79 -7.80 -8.48
CA GLN A 247 -39.56 -7.93 -9.26
C GLN A 247 -38.68 -9.05 -8.71
N LEU A 248 -38.55 -9.15 -7.37
CA LEU A 248 -37.82 -10.22 -6.73
C LEU A 248 -38.39 -11.59 -7.10
N SER A 249 -39.70 -11.79 -6.93
CA SER A 249 -40.39 -13.07 -7.29
C SER A 249 -40.25 -13.42 -8.78
N ALA A 250 -40.25 -12.43 -9.67
CA ALA A 250 -40.01 -12.65 -11.10
C ALA A 250 -38.58 -13.11 -11.37
N LEU A 251 -37.58 -12.52 -10.69
CA LEU A 251 -36.18 -12.94 -10.78
C LEU A 251 -35.94 -14.33 -10.21
N GLU A 252 -36.58 -14.67 -9.08
CA GLU A 252 -36.53 -16.00 -8.49
C GLU A 252 -37.08 -17.06 -9.46
N ALA A 253 -38.23 -16.79 -10.08
CA ALA A 253 -38.79 -17.68 -11.08
C ALA A 253 -37.89 -17.82 -12.32
N ALA A 254 -37.26 -16.75 -12.79
CA ALA A 254 -36.31 -16.80 -13.91
C ALA A 254 -35.03 -17.57 -13.55
N ALA A 255 -34.55 -17.42 -12.32
CA ALA A 255 -33.40 -18.14 -11.80
C ALA A 255 -33.69 -19.66 -11.72
N ALA A 256 -34.85 -20.02 -11.16
CA ALA A 256 -35.27 -21.42 -11.04
C ALA A 256 -35.37 -22.11 -12.42
N LYS A 257 -35.92 -21.42 -13.43
CA LYS A 257 -35.99 -21.96 -14.80
C LYS A 257 -34.61 -22.26 -15.41
N GLN A 258 -33.56 -21.58 -14.97
CA GLN A 258 -32.18 -21.75 -15.43
C GLN A 258 -31.33 -22.64 -14.49
N GLY A 259 -31.91 -23.16 -13.40
CA GLY A 259 -31.14 -23.88 -12.39
C GLY A 259 -30.07 -23.03 -11.68
N LYS A 260 -30.29 -21.73 -11.59
CA LYS A 260 -29.34 -20.74 -11.02
C LYS A 260 -29.93 -20.01 -9.82
N THR A 261 -29.08 -19.35 -9.07
CA THR A 261 -29.52 -18.39 -8.04
C THR A 261 -29.80 -17.02 -8.67
N VAL A 262 -30.62 -16.20 -8.02
CA VAL A 262 -30.86 -14.80 -8.42
C VAL A 262 -29.55 -14.04 -8.50
N GLN A 263 -28.66 -14.24 -7.55
CA GLN A 263 -27.34 -13.60 -7.51
C GLN A 263 -26.48 -13.99 -8.73
N ALA A 264 -26.48 -15.24 -9.14
CA ALA A 264 -25.71 -15.70 -10.31
C ALA A 264 -26.22 -15.10 -11.62
N ILE A 265 -27.56 -14.92 -11.75
CA ILE A 265 -28.14 -14.27 -12.94
C ILE A 265 -27.79 -12.78 -12.97
N LEU A 266 -27.91 -12.08 -11.84
CA LEU A 266 -27.57 -10.66 -11.75
C LEU A 266 -26.09 -10.42 -11.99
N GLN A 267 -25.22 -11.28 -11.46
CA GLN A 267 -23.78 -11.22 -11.68
C GLN A 267 -23.44 -11.37 -13.17
N ALA A 268 -23.97 -12.37 -13.84
CA ALA A 268 -23.74 -12.60 -15.27
C ALA A 268 -24.27 -11.45 -16.15
N ALA A 269 -25.41 -10.86 -15.78
CA ALA A 269 -25.94 -9.69 -16.48
C ALA A 269 -25.03 -8.46 -16.30
N LEU A 270 -24.53 -8.23 -15.10
CA LEU A 270 -23.60 -7.14 -14.80
C LEU A 270 -22.27 -7.30 -15.57
N GLU A 271 -21.68 -8.50 -15.54
CA GLU A 271 -20.45 -8.80 -16.26
C GLU A 271 -20.58 -8.56 -17.77
N LYS A 272 -21.70 -8.99 -18.35
CA LYS A 272 -22.00 -8.76 -19.77
C LYS A 272 -22.10 -7.26 -20.09
N GLU A 273 -22.78 -6.48 -19.25
CA GLU A 273 -22.95 -5.04 -19.49
C GLU A 273 -21.60 -4.30 -19.31
N VAL A 274 -20.81 -4.65 -18.30
CA VAL A 274 -19.47 -4.09 -18.11
C VAL A 274 -18.57 -4.38 -19.32
N ALA A 275 -18.58 -5.60 -19.83
CA ALA A 275 -17.81 -5.95 -21.03
C ALA A 275 -18.21 -5.06 -22.23
N SER A 276 -19.52 -4.89 -22.44
CA SER A 276 -20.04 -3.99 -23.49
C SER A 276 -19.65 -2.51 -23.33
N MET A 277 -19.46 -2.04 -22.08
CA MET A 277 -19.00 -0.67 -21.82
C MET A 277 -17.52 -0.48 -22.10
N LEU A 278 -16.71 -1.53 -21.95
CA LEU A 278 -15.26 -1.49 -22.17
C LEU A 278 -14.85 -1.66 -23.64
N GLU A 279 -15.75 -2.17 -24.49
CA GLU A 279 -15.53 -2.33 -25.95
C GLU A 279 -15.80 -1.03 -26.75
N LYS A 280 -16.30 0.03 -26.12
CA LYS A 280 -16.60 1.35 -26.70
C LYS A 280 -15.49 2.36 -26.45
#